data_c20c880d19808d153f4fb9f67c1da2ae
#
_entry.id   c20c880d19808d153f4fb9f67c1da2ae
#
_cell.length_a   1.000
_cell.length_b   1.000
_cell.length_c   1.000
_cell.angle_alpha   90.00
_cell.angle_beta   90.00
_cell.angle_gamma   90.00
#
_symmetry.space_group_name_H-M   'P 1'
#
loop_
_entity.id
_entity.type
_entity.pdbx_description
1 polymer ?
#
loop_
_entity_poly.entity_id
_entity_poly.type
_entity_poly.pdbx_seq_one_letter_code
_entity_poly.pdbx_strand_id
1 'polypeptide(L)'
;MLWLMTMGRRLNGVYAAFMLVAFMMGVAGALQAPTLSLFLSREVGAQPFWVGLFYTVNAIAGILVSLWLAKRSDSRGDRRRLIMFCCLMAVGNALLFAFNRHYLTLITCGVMLASIANAAMPQLFALAREYADSSAREVVMFSSVMRAQLSLAWAIAPPLAFMLALNYGFTTMFSIAAGIFVISLALIAIKLPSVPRVEQPSEEAAALAQAGGWQDKNVRMLFIASTLMWTCNTMYIIDMPLWISSDLGLPDSLAGILMGTAAGLEIPAMILAGYYVKRFGKRKMMVAAVAAGVLFYAGLILFHGRTALLALQLFNAIFIGIIAGIGMLWFQDLMPGRAGAATTLFTNSISTGVILAGVMQGALSQSYGHASVYWTIAAISLVTLFLTSKVKDI
;
A
#
# COMPACT_ATOMS: atom_id res chain seq x y z
N MET A 1 -8.97 -29.90 8.00
CA MET A 1 -8.36 -30.76 6.98
C MET A 1 -9.35 -31.16 5.87
N LEU A 2 -10.55 -31.64 6.19
CA LEU A 2 -11.61 -31.92 5.17
C LEU A 2 -12.01 -30.68 4.36
N TRP A 3 -12.04 -29.48 4.94
CA TRP A 3 -12.39 -28.23 4.28
C TRP A 3 -11.38 -27.81 3.21
N LEU A 4 -10.07 -28.03 3.44
CA LEU A 4 -9.01 -27.83 2.44
C LEU A 4 -9.08 -28.83 1.26
N MET A 5 -9.56 -30.05 1.51
CA MET A 5 -9.72 -31.06 0.47
C MET A 5 -10.93 -30.84 -0.44
N THR A 6 -12.00 -30.20 0.07
CA THR A 6 -13.17 -29.82 -0.74
C THR A 6 -12.89 -28.58 -1.61
N MET A 7 -12.00 -27.70 -1.19
CA MET A 7 -11.52 -26.56 -1.96
C MET A 7 -10.72 -26.99 -3.21
N GLY A 8 -9.93 -28.08 -3.13
CA GLY A 8 -9.09 -28.57 -4.22
C GLY A 8 -9.85 -29.17 -5.42
N ARG A 9 -11.10 -29.53 -5.26
CA ARG A 9 -11.88 -30.21 -6.32
C ARG A 9 -12.67 -29.29 -7.26
N ARG A 10 -12.71 -27.95 -7.04
CA ARG A 10 -13.48 -26.99 -7.85
C ARG A 10 -12.82 -25.63 -8.07
N LEU A 11 -11.50 -25.54 -8.05
CA LEU A 11 -10.82 -24.34 -8.55
C LEU A 11 -11.00 -24.31 -10.08
N ASN A 12 -12.00 -23.58 -10.54
CA ASN A 12 -12.11 -23.25 -11.96
C ASN A 12 -10.81 -22.56 -12.37
N GLY A 13 -10.18 -22.94 -13.48
CA GLY A 13 -8.91 -22.40 -13.93
C GLY A 13 -8.86 -20.87 -14.01
N VAL A 14 -10.04 -20.23 -14.13
CA VAL A 14 -10.22 -18.77 -14.10
C VAL A 14 -9.98 -18.20 -12.70
N TYR A 15 -10.49 -18.80 -11.62
CA TYR A 15 -10.22 -18.34 -10.25
C TYR A 15 -8.74 -18.45 -9.89
N ALA A 16 -8.11 -19.56 -10.27
CA ALA A 16 -6.67 -19.74 -10.08
C ALA A 16 -5.87 -18.68 -10.87
N ALA A 17 -6.33 -18.31 -12.07
CA ALA A 17 -5.70 -17.25 -12.87
C ALA A 17 -5.83 -15.88 -12.19
N PHE A 18 -6.99 -15.50 -11.65
CA PHE A 18 -7.15 -14.27 -10.89
C PHE A 18 -6.21 -14.19 -9.69
N MET A 19 -6.13 -15.27 -8.91
CA MET A 19 -5.25 -15.36 -7.75
C MET A 19 -3.78 -15.24 -8.16
N LEU A 20 -3.35 -15.97 -9.18
CA LEU A 20 -1.97 -15.95 -9.67
C LEU A 20 -1.59 -14.58 -10.20
N VAL A 21 -2.46 -13.95 -10.99
CA VAL A 21 -2.23 -12.59 -11.51
C VAL A 21 -2.13 -11.58 -10.37
N ALA A 22 -3.04 -11.62 -9.37
CA ALA A 22 -2.99 -10.73 -8.23
C ALA A 22 -1.69 -10.90 -7.41
N PHE A 23 -1.27 -12.14 -7.19
CA PHE A 23 -0.02 -12.43 -6.50
C PHE A 23 1.19 -11.93 -7.28
N MET A 24 1.29 -12.24 -8.57
CA MET A 24 2.41 -11.83 -9.42
C MET A 24 2.51 -10.31 -9.54
N MET A 25 1.39 -9.62 -9.78
CA MET A 25 1.37 -8.15 -9.80
C MET A 25 1.74 -7.55 -8.44
N GLY A 26 1.29 -8.18 -7.36
CA GLY A 26 1.67 -7.82 -6.00
C GLY A 26 3.17 -7.95 -5.76
N VAL A 27 3.77 -9.07 -6.17
CA VAL A 27 5.22 -9.30 -6.07
C VAL A 27 5.99 -8.28 -6.90
N ALA A 28 5.60 -8.06 -8.17
CA ALA A 28 6.29 -7.11 -9.04
C ALA A 28 6.24 -5.66 -8.49
N GLY A 29 5.11 -5.25 -7.90
CA GLY A 29 4.98 -3.96 -7.22
C GLY A 29 5.82 -3.88 -5.93
N ALA A 30 5.78 -4.92 -5.11
CA ALA A 30 6.50 -4.98 -3.85
C ALA A 30 8.02 -5.23 -4.01
N LEU A 31 8.51 -5.61 -5.18
CA LEU A 31 9.93 -5.57 -5.52
C LEU A 31 10.42 -4.13 -5.70
N GLN A 32 9.60 -3.26 -6.29
CA GLN A 32 10.00 -1.91 -6.68
C GLN A 32 9.84 -0.89 -5.55
N ALA A 33 8.69 -0.89 -4.87
CA ALA A 33 8.31 0.16 -3.94
C ALA A 33 9.26 0.33 -2.74
N PRO A 34 9.71 -0.73 -2.04
CA PRO A 34 10.60 -0.60 -0.88
C PRO A 34 12.02 -0.17 -1.23
N THR A 35 12.49 -0.46 -2.43
CA THR A 35 13.86 -0.15 -2.87
C THR A 35 13.98 1.18 -3.59
N LEU A 36 12.85 1.85 -3.84
CA LEU A 36 12.79 3.05 -4.67
C LEU A 36 13.59 4.22 -4.07
N SER A 37 13.52 4.44 -2.77
CA SER A 37 14.29 5.51 -2.11
C SER A 37 15.80 5.28 -2.24
N LEU A 38 16.24 4.04 -2.04
CA LEU A 38 17.63 3.66 -2.19
C LEU A 38 18.11 3.78 -3.64
N PHE A 39 17.29 3.37 -4.61
CA PHE A 39 17.55 3.54 -6.04
C PHE A 39 17.71 5.02 -6.42
N LEU A 40 16.75 5.87 -6.02
CA LEU A 40 16.82 7.31 -6.33
C LEU A 40 18.03 7.97 -5.69
N SER A 41 18.40 7.60 -4.47
CA SER A 41 19.56 8.17 -3.79
C SER A 41 20.88 7.68 -4.38
N ARG A 42 21.06 6.37 -4.59
CA ARG A 42 22.35 5.78 -4.96
C ARG A 42 22.61 5.71 -6.46
N GLU A 43 21.60 5.31 -7.23
CA GLU A 43 21.77 5.10 -8.67
C GLU A 43 21.51 6.38 -9.47
N VAL A 44 20.54 7.19 -9.02
CA VAL A 44 20.18 8.44 -9.68
C VAL A 44 20.93 9.63 -9.07
N GLY A 45 21.46 9.50 -7.84
CA GLY A 45 22.17 10.57 -7.13
C GLY A 45 21.24 11.68 -6.63
N ALA A 46 19.96 11.37 -6.43
CA ALA A 46 18.99 12.36 -5.95
C ALA A 46 19.23 12.67 -4.47
N GLN A 47 19.26 13.96 -4.14
CA GLN A 47 19.31 14.44 -2.76
C GLN A 47 18.00 14.07 -2.01
N PRO A 48 18.00 14.01 -0.67
CA PRO A 48 16.83 13.57 0.11
C PRO A 48 15.54 14.33 -0.21
N PHE A 49 15.62 15.64 -0.45
CA PHE A 49 14.45 16.44 -0.86
C PHE A 49 13.84 15.96 -2.17
N TRP A 50 14.66 15.65 -3.17
CA TRP A 50 14.20 15.15 -4.47
C TRP A 50 13.64 13.74 -4.38
N VAL A 51 14.18 12.91 -3.49
CA VAL A 51 13.59 11.58 -3.18
C VAL A 51 12.18 11.75 -2.60
N GLY A 52 12.01 12.60 -1.59
CA GLY A 52 10.69 12.86 -1.00
C GLY A 52 9.70 13.48 -2.01
N LEU A 53 10.16 14.45 -2.81
CA LEU A 53 9.35 15.07 -3.86
C LEU A 53 8.86 14.05 -4.88
N PHE A 54 9.70 13.06 -5.24
CA PHE A 54 9.30 11.97 -6.14
C PHE A 54 8.08 11.22 -5.62
N TYR A 55 8.07 10.82 -4.34
CA TYR A 55 6.93 10.14 -3.72
C TYR A 55 5.67 11.00 -3.71
N THR A 56 5.81 12.29 -3.41
CA THR A 56 4.70 13.24 -3.40
C THR A 56 4.09 13.40 -4.80
N VAL A 57 4.92 13.65 -5.82
CA VAL A 57 4.47 13.81 -7.21
C VAL A 57 3.83 12.52 -7.72
N ASN A 58 4.44 11.36 -7.39
CA ASN A 58 3.89 10.05 -7.76
C ASN A 58 2.51 9.80 -7.11
N ALA A 59 2.32 10.19 -5.84
CA ALA A 59 1.04 10.05 -5.15
C ALA A 59 -0.03 10.98 -5.77
N ILE A 60 0.30 12.24 -6.03
CA ILE A 60 -0.61 13.21 -6.66
C ILE A 60 -1.00 12.73 -8.07
N ALA A 61 -0.04 12.35 -8.89
CA ALA A 61 -0.28 11.84 -10.22
C ALA A 61 -1.13 10.56 -10.19
N GLY A 62 -0.85 9.66 -9.24
CA GLY A 62 -1.63 8.45 -9.02
C GLY A 62 -3.11 8.72 -8.75
N ILE A 63 -3.41 9.71 -7.90
CA ILE A 63 -4.80 10.12 -7.62
C ILE A 63 -5.46 10.69 -8.89
N LEU A 64 -4.81 11.64 -9.56
CA LEU A 64 -5.37 12.29 -10.76
C LEU A 64 -5.64 11.28 -11.88
N VAL A 65 -4.67 10.40 -12.15
CA VAL A 65 -4.79 9.36 -13.17
C VAL A 65 -5.85 8.32 -12.78
N SER A 66 -5.91 7.94 -11.50
CA SER A 66 -6.92 7.00 -11.01
C SER A 66 -8.35 7.54 -11.20
N LEU A 67 -8.59 8.81 -10.84
CA LEU A 67 -9.88 9.49 -11.06
C LEU A 67 -10.22 9.59 -12.55
N TRP A 68 -9.26 9.97 -13.38
CA TRP A 68 -9.46 10.06 -14.82
C TRP A 68 -9.78 8.70 -15.46
N LEU A 69 -9.04 7.66 -15.08
CA LEU A 69 -9.27 6.29 -15.56
C LEU A 69 -10.60 5.73 -15.06
N ALA A 70 -10.97 5.97 -13.80
CA ALA A 70 -12.26 5.58 -13.26
C ALA A 70 -13.40 6.18 -14.09
N LYS A 71 -13.41 7.50 -14.28
CA LYS A 71 -14.40 8.22 -15.06
C LYS A 71 -14.49 7.71 -16.52
N ARG A 72 -13.34 7.42 -17.16
CA ARG A 72 -13.31 6.91 -18.53
C ARG A 72 -13.69 5.43 -18.60
N SER A 73 -13.29 4.64 -17.62
CA SER A 73 -13.60 3.21 -17.55
C SER A 73 -15.09 2.99 -17.24
N ASP A 74 -15.75 3.93 -16.54
CA ASP A 74 -17.14 3.80 -16.13
C ASP A 74 -18.12 4.02 -17.26
N SER A 75 -17.73 4.70 -18.32
CA SER A 75 -18.64 5.01 -19.43
C SER A 75 -18.69 3.96 -20.54
N ARG A 76 -17.60 3.29 -20.88
CA ARG A 76 -17.54 2.28 -21.96
C ARG A 76 -16.23 1.49 -21.89
N GLY A 77 -16.28 0.15 -21.90
CA GLY A 77 -15.10 -0.66 -22.15
C GLY A 77 -14.99 -1.96 -21.37
N ASP A 78 -14.20 -2.87 -21.91
CA ASP A 78 -13.83 -4.14 -21.32
C ASP A 78 -12.75 -3.91 -20.26
N ARG A 79 -13.03 -4.21 -18.98
CA ARG A 79 -12.07 -4.09 -17.86
C ARG A 79 -10.81 -4.90 -18.10
N ARG A 80 -10.92 -6.05 -18.76
CA ARG A 80 -9.78 -6.89 -19.13
C ARG A 80 -8.80 -6.11 -20.01
N ARG A 81 -9.30 -5.40 -21.04
CA ARG A 81 -8.45 -4.59 -21.92
C ARG A 81 -7.77 -3.44 -21.16
N LEU A 82 -8.48 -2.83 -20.21
CA LEU A 82 -7.92 -1.78 -19.36
C LEU A 82 -6.81 -2.34 -18.46
N ILE A 83 -7.02 -3.50 -17.83
CA ILE A 83 -6.00 -4.16 -17.00
C ILE A 83 -4.77 -4.50 -17.85
N MET A 84 -4.96 -5.02 -19.07
CA MET A 84 -3.87 -5.32 -19.99
C MET A 84 -3.07 -4.05 -20.34
N PHE A 85 -3.75 -2.94 -20.64
CA PHE A 85 -3.10 -1.65 -20.89
C PHE A 85 -2.31 -1.16 -19.68
N CYS A 86 -2.88 -1.23 -18.49
CA CYS A 86 -2.19 -0.85 -17.25
C CYS A 86 -0.96 -1.75 -16.98
N CYS A 87 -1.07 -3.06 -17.24
CA CYS A 87 0.07 -3.98 -17.13
C CYS A 87 1.17 -3.66 -18.14
N LEU A 88 0.81 -3.28 -19.38
CA LEU A 88 1.78 -2.84 -20.37
C LEU A 88 2.52 -1.57 -19.90
N MET A 89 1.81 -0.62 -19.29
CA MET A 89 2.43 0.56 -18.68
C MET A 89 3.34 0.18 -17.50
N ALA A 90 2.98 -0.84 -16.72
CA ALA A 90 3.83 -1.37 -15.67
C ALA A 90 5.13 -1.98 -16.18
N VAL A 91 5.07 -2.72 -17.30
CA VAL A 91 6.27 -3.22 -18.01
C VAL A 91 7.13 -2.05 -18.45
N GLY A 92 6.54 -1.05 -19.13
CA GLY A 92 7.25 0.14 -19.58
C GLY A 92 7.90 0.91 -18.44
N ASN A 93 7.19 1.06 -17.31
CA ASN A 93 7.71 1.68 -16.10
C ASN A 93 8.92 0.91 -15.55
N ALA A 94 8.80 -0.39 -15.35
CA ALA A 94 9.87 -1.22 -14.81
C ALA A 94 11.12 -1.19 -15.72
N LEU A 95 10.95 -1.26 -17.06
CA LEU A 95 12.06 -1.13 -18.01
C LEU A 95 12.67 0.27 -17.99
N LEU A 96 11.86 1.33 -17.86
CA LEU A 96 12.36 2.69 -17.74
C LEU A 96 13.28 2.81 -16.52
N PHE A 97 12.86 2.29 -15.35
CA PHE A 97 13.68 2.30 -14.13
C PHE A 97 14.90 1.37 -14.24
N ALA A 98 14.80 0.26 -14.98
CA ALA A 98 15.93 -0.63 -15.21
C ALA A 98 17.08 0.07 -15.95
N PHE A 99 16.79 0.87 -16.98
CA PHE A 99 17.81 1.39 -17.91
C PHE A 99 18.00 2.91 -17.85
N ASN A 100 17.18 3.66 -17.14
CA ASN A 100 17.30 5.11 -17.04
C ASN A 100 17.74 5.54 -15.63
N ARG A 101 18.64 6.54 -15.56
CA ARG A 101 19.15 7.12 -14.31
C ARG A 101 18.95 8.63 -14.26
N HIS A 102 18.24 9.19 -15.24
CA HIS A 102 18.01 10.63 -15.31
C HIS A 102 16.75 11.00 -14.51
N TYR A 103 16.92 11.75 -13.43
CA TYR A 103 15.85 12.07 -12.48
C TYR A 103 14.61 12.69 -13.14
N LEU A 104 14.80 13.68 -14.05
CA LEU A 104 13.66 14.34 -14.73
C LEU A 104 12.83 13.37 -15.58
N THR A 105 13.47 12.42 -16.24
CA THR A 105 12.76 11.38 -17.02
C THR A 105 11.96 10.46 -16.10
N LEU A 106 12.52 10.10 -14.95
CA LEU A 106 11.85 9.23 -13.98
C LEU A 106 10.66 9.92 -13.31
N ILE A 107 10.81 11.21 -12.89
CA ILE A 107 9.71 11.92 -12.23
C ILE A 107 8.60 12.35 -13.20
N THR A 108 8.88 12.46 -14.50
CA THR A 108 7.86 12.78 -15.52
C THR A 108 7.30 11.50 -16.15
N CYS A 109 8.05 10.85 -17.03
CA CYS A 109 7.58 9.66 -17.74
C CYS A 109 7.39 8.48 -16.80
N GLY A 110 8.30 8.25 -15.84
CA GLY A 110 8.19 7.16 -14.88
C GLY A 110 6.95 7.29 -14.01
N VAL A 111 6.71 8.47 -13.44
CA VAL A 111 5.51 8.73 -12.61
C VAL A 111 4.23 8.58 -13.42
N MET A 112 4.17 9.03 -14.66
CA MET A 112 3.00 8.84 -15.53
C MET A 112 2.73 7.36 -15.80
N LEU A 113 3.76 6.60 -16.16
CA LEU A 113 3.64 5.16 -16.38
C LEU A 113 3.22 4.42 -15.10
N ALA A 114 3.84 4.73 -13.95
CA ALA A 114 3.51 4.16 -12.66
C ALA A 114 2.07 4.47 -12.24
N SER A 115 1.62 5.71 -12.44
CA SER A 115 0.26 6.15 -12.09
C SER A 115 -0.80 5.38 -12.87
N ILE A 116 -0.58 5.13 -14.16
CA ILE A 116 -1.48 4.31 -14.99
C ILE A 116 -1.40 2.85 -14.55
N ALA A 117 -0.19 2.33 -14.32
CA ALA A 117 0.05 0.95 -13.89
C ALA A 117 -0.66 0.63 -12.57
N ASN A 118 -0.65 1.56 -11.60
CA ASN A 118 -1.28 1.40 -10.29
C ASN A 118 -2.80 1.20 -10.38
N ALA A 119 -3.45 1.60 -11.45
CA ALA A 119 -4.87 1.33 -11.67
C ALA A 119 -5.17 -0.14 -12.00
N ALA A 120 -4.17 -0.95 -12.38
CA ALA A 120 -4.36 -2.35 -12.75
C ALA A 120 -4.95 -3.19 -11.60
N MET A 121 -4.44 -3.02 -10.38
CA MET A 121 -4.86 -3.83 -9.24
C MET A 121 -6.32 -3.57 -8.81
N PRO A 122 -6.77 -2.33 -8.61
CA PRO A 122 -8.20 -2.04 -8.38
C PRO A 122 -9.12 -2.58 -9.48
N GLN A 123 -8.73 -2.46 -10.75
CA GLN A 123 -9.51 -2.98 -11.87
C GLN A 123 -9.54 -4.52 -11.89
N LEU A 124 -8.45 -5.17 -11.49
CA LEU A 124 -8.41 -6.63 -11.35
C LEU A 124 -9.37 -7.12 -10.25
N PHE A 125 -9.41 -6.44 -9.10
CA PHE A 125 -10.35 -6.75 -8.03
C PHE A 125 -11.81 -6.50 -8.47
N ALA A 126 -12.06 -5.44 -9.22
CA ALA A 126 -13.39 -5.15 -9.75
C ALA A 126 -13.84 -6.23 -10.75
N LEU A 127 -12.97 -6.63 -11.70
CA LEU A 127 -13.25 -7.71 -12.64
C LEU A 127 -13.48 -9.05 -11.94
N ALA A 128 -12.67 -9.34 -10.91
CA ALA A 128 -12.83 -10.55 -10.10
C ALA A 128 -14.18 -10.60 -9.38
N ARG A 129 -14.65 -9.45 -8.86
CA ARG A 129 -15.96 -9.33 -8.23
C ARG A 129 -17.08 -9.54 -9.25
N GLU A 130 -17.04 -8.85 -10.39
CA GLU A 130 -18.02 -9.02 -11.47
C GLU A 130 -18.11 -10.47 -11.95
N TYR A 131 -16.96 -11.15 -12.07
CA TYR A 131 -16.92 -12.56 -12.41
C TYR A 131 -17.53 -13.46 -11.31
N ALA A 132 -17.24 -13.19 -10.05
CA ALA A 132 -17.79 -13.94 -8.93
C ALA A 132 -19.31 -13.78 -8.84
N ASP A 133 -19.83 -12.54 -8.98
CA ASP A 133 -21.26 -12.23 -9.03
C ASP A 133 -21.96 -12.97 -10.17
N SER A 134 -21.35 -13.00 -11.37
CA SER A 134 -21.93 -13.71 -12.53
C SER A 134 -21.93 -15.23 -12.39
N SER A 135 -21.05 -15.79 -11.56
CA SER A 135 -20.90 -17.25 -11.37
C SER A 135 -21.58 -17.80 -10.11
N ALA A 136 -22.45 -17.02 -9.46
CA ALA A 136 -23.23 -17.37 -8.25
C ALA A 136 -22.35 -17.96 -7.10
N ARG A 137 -21.13 -17.46 -6.93
CA ARG A 137 -20.20 -17.90 -5.88
C ARG A 137 -20.01 -16.83 -4.80
N GLU A 138 -19.46 -17.26 -3.65
CA GLU A 138 -19.18 -16.38 -2.51
C GLU A 138 -18.12 -15.33 -2.84
N VAL A 139 -18.56 -14.16 -3.27
CA VAL A 139 -17.74 -12.98 -3.63
C VAL A 139 -16.80 -12.58 -2.48
N VAL A 140 -17.30 -12.64 -1.24
CA VAL A 140 -16.56 -12.23 -0.04
C VAL A 140 -15.32 -13.11 0.18
N MET A 141 -15.48 -14.42 0.08
CA MET A 141 -14.37 -15.37 0.25
C MET A 141 -13.31 -15.17 -0.84
N PHE A 142 -13.74 -15.02 -2.09
CA PHE A 142 -12.81 -14.85 -3.21
C PHE A 142 -12.00 -13.54 -3.09
N SER A 143 -12.67 -12.44 -2.79
CA SER A 143 -11.99 -11.15 -2.56
C SER A 143 -11.02 -11.22 -1.38
N SER A 144 -11.39 -11.92 -0.31
CA SER A 144 -10.53 -12.09 0.87
C SER A 144 -9.27 -12.89 0.55
N VAL A 145 -9.38 -13.97 -0.23
CA VAL A 145 -8.23 -14.77 -0.66
C VAL A 145 -7.30 -13.96 -1.57
N MET A 146 -7.85 -13.18 -2.51
CA MET A 146 -7.04 -12.30 -3.36
C MET A 146 -6.26 -11.26 -2.54
N ARG A 147 -6.88 -10.67 -1.51
CA ARG A 147 -6.20 -9.74 -0.59
C ARG A 147 -5.10 -10.41 0.23
N ALA A 148 -5.35 -11.63 0.72
CA ALA A 148 -4.34 -12.41 1.43
C ALA A 148 -3.10 -12.69 0.57
N GLN A 149 -3.29 -12.95 -0.72
CA GLN A 149 -2.19 -13.12 -1.67
C GLN A 149 -1.36 -11.85 -1.84
N LEU A 150 -2.00 -10.69 -1.87
CA LEU A 150 -1.30 -9.41 -1.92
C LEU A 150 -0.46 -9.19 -0.66
N SER A 151 -1.01 -9.48 0.53
CA SER A 151 -0.26 -9.42 1.79
C SER A 151 0.93 -10.38 1.81
N LEU A 152 0.77 -11.60 1.29
CA LEU A 152 1.86 -12.56 1.15
C LEU A 152 2.96 -12.05 0.20
N ALA A 153 2.58 -11.42 -0.92
CA ALA A 153 3.52 -10.79 -1.84
C ALA A 153 4.36 -9.71 -1.14
N TRP A 154 3.72 -8.86 -0.33
CA TRP A 154 4.41 -7.83 0.45
C TRP A 154 5.27 -8.38 1.60
N ALA A 155 4.98 -9.58 2.12
CA ALA A 155 5.85 -10.23 3.10
C ALA A 155 7.14 -10.79 2.48
N ILE A 156 7.05 -11.31 1.26
CA ILE A 156 8.14 -12.02 0.59
C ILE A 156 8.99 -11.09 -0.29
N ALA A 157 8.36 -10.19 -1.02
CA ALA A 157 9.04 -9.41 -2.06
C ALA A 157 10.06 -8.39 -1.53
N PRO A 158 9.88 -7.65 -0.42
CA PRO A 158 10.88 -6.70 0.04
C PRO A 158 12.26 -7.33 0.34
N PRO A 159 12.37 -8.43 1.10
CA PRO A 159 13.68 -9.09 1.28
C PRO A 159 14.32 -9.52 -0.03
N LEU A 160 13.53 -10.06 -0.96
CA LEU A 160 14.01 -10.44 -2.30
C LEU A 160 14.45 -9.23 -3.12
N ALA A 161 13.72 -8.10 -3.03
CA ALA A 161 14.04 -6.88 -3.73
C ALA A 161 15.42 -6.34 -3.33
N PHE A 162 15.67 -6.22 -2.03
CA PHE A 162 16.98 -5.80 -1.52
C PHE A 162 18.06 -6.80 -1.88
N MET A 163 17.80 -8.11 -1.77
CA MET A 163 18.75 -9.13 -2.19
C MET A 163 19.12 -9.01 -3.66
N LEU A 164 18.13 -8.86 -4.54
CA LEU A 164 18.36 -8.70 -5.99
C LEU A 164 19.07 -7.39 -6.31
N ALA A 165 18.62 -6.27 -5.75
CA ALA A 165 19.19 -4.96 -6.01
C ALA A 165 20.66 -4.86 -5.56
N LEU A 166 20.99 -5.40 -4.39
CA LEU A 166 22.33 -5.30 -3.80
C LEU A 166 23.33 -6.29 -4.38
N ASN A 167 22.91 -7.52 -4.73
CA ASN A 167 23.81 -8.55 -5.24
C ASN A 167 23.93 -8.56 -6.77
N TYR A 168 22.83 -8.21 -7.48
CA TYR A 168 22.74 -8.27 -8.95
C TYR A 168 22.47 -6.93 -9.61
N GLY A 169 22.28 -5.87 -8.81
CA GLY A 169 22.02 -4.51 -9.28
C GLY A 169 20.53 -4.20 -9.52
N PHE A 170 20.20 -2.93 -9.46
CA PHE A 170 18.83 -2.43 -9.67
C PHE A 170 18.30 -2.73 -11.09
N THR A 171 19.16 -2.71 -12.09
CA THR A 171 18.78 -3.07 -13.47
C THR A 171 18.19 -4.47 -13.54
N THR A 172 18.84 -5.45 -12.86
CA THR A 172 18.37 -6.84 -12.80
C THR A 172 17.05 -6.94 -12.05
N MET A 173 16.94 -6.30 -10.91
CA MET A 173 15.73 -6.30 -10.08
C MET A 173 14.52 -5.74 -10.85
N PHE A 174 14.66 -4.56 -11.48
CA PHE A 174 13.59 -3.95 -12.28
C PHE A 174 13.27 -4.78 -13.54
N SER A 175 14.27 -5.40 -14.18
CA SER A 175 14.05 -6.30 -15.33
C SER A 175 13.27 -7.54 -14.94
N ILE A 176 13.54 -8.13 -13.77
CA ILE A 176 12.74 -9.25 -13.23
C ILE A 176 11.30 -8.79 -12.97
N ALA A 177 11.09 -7.62 -12.36
CA ALA A 177 9.75 -7.07 -12.16
C ALA A 177 9.01 -6.86 -13.50
N ALA A 178 9.70 -6.36 -14.53
CA ALA A 178 9.15 -6.25 -15.87
C ALA A 178 8.75 -7.62 -16.45
N GLY A 179 9.59 -8.64 -16.31
CA GLY A 179 9.30 -10.02 -16.72
C GLY A 179 8.05 -10.59 -16.03
N ILE A 180 7.89 -10.35 -14.72
CA ILE A 180 6.70 -10.75 -13.97
C ILE A 180 5.45 -10.05 -14.51
N PHE A 181 5.52 -8.75 -14.83
CA PHE A 181 4.40 -8.04 -15.46
C PHE A 181 4.07 -8.55 -16.85
N VAL A 182 5.07 -8.93 -17.67
CA VAL A 182 4.85 -9.56 -18.99
C VAL A 182 4.13 -10.90 -18.84
N ILE A 183 4.53 -11.74 -17.90
CA ILE A 183 3.86 -13.02 -17.63
C ILE A 183 2.42 -12.75 -17.14
N SER A 184 2.24 -11.77 -16.26
CA SER A 184 0.90 -11.36 -15.79
C SER A 184 0.02 -10.90 -16.95
N LEU A 185 0.55 -10.09 -17.86
CA LEU A 185 -0.14 -9.62 -19.07
C LEU A 185 -0.57 -10.81 -19.96
N ALA A 186 0.31 -11.77 -20.18
CA ALA A 186 0.00 -12.97 -20.95
C ALA A 186 -1.10 -13.81 -20.28
N LEU A 187 -1.04 -14.00 -18.96
CA LEU A 187 -2.08 -14.70 -18.19
C LEU A 187 -3.43 -14.00 -18.26
N ILE A 188 -3.45 -12.67 -18.14
CA ILE A 188 -4.68 -11.86 -18.29
C ILE A 188 -5.26 -12.07 -19.69
N ALA A 189 -4.42 -11.99 -20.72
CA ALA A 189 -4.83 -12.14 -22.12
C ALA A 189 -5.39 -13.54 -22.45
N ILE A 190 -4.88 -14.58 -21.82
CA ILE A 190 -5.24 -15.97 -22.16
C ILE A 190 -6.35 -16.50 -21.25
N LYS A 191 -6.33 -16.16 -19.96
CA LYS A 191 -7.14 -16.87 -18.94
C LYS A 191 -8.26 -16.03 -18.32
N LEU A 192 -8.16 -14.69 -18.28
CA LEU A 192 -9.19 -13.88 -17.67
C LEU A 192 -10.35 -13.66 -18.64
N PRO A 193 -11.60 -13.81 -18.18
CA PRO A 193 -12.77 -13.56 -19.01
C PRO A 193 -13.04 -12.07 -19.19
N SER A 194 -13.70 -11.71 -20.29
CA SER A 194 -14.37 -10.43 -20.41
C SER A 194 -15.79 -10.62 -19.84
N VAL A 195 -16.14 -9.84 -18.82
CA VAL A 195 -17.44 -9.92 -18.14
C VAL A 195 -18.25 -8.68 -18.47
N PRO A 196 -19.54 -8.82 -18.83
CA PRO A 196 -20.43 -7.68 -18.98
C PRO A 196 -20.50 -6.88 -17.68
N ARG A 197 -20.52 -5.57 -17.80
CA ARG A 197 -20.44 -4.65 -16.68
C ARG A 197 -21.76 -4.55 -15.92
N VAL A 198 -21.68 -4.56 -14.60
CA VAL A 198 -22.77 -4.16 -13.71
C VAL A 198 -22.58 -2.68 -13.38
N GLU A 199 -23.59 -1.84 -13.63
CA GLU A 199 -23.56 -0.42 -13.30
C GLU A 199 -23.32 -0.22 -11.79
N GLN A 200 -22.25 0.51 -11.47
CA GLN A 200 -21.98 0.94 -10.09
C GLN A 200 -22.55 2.35 -9.87
N PRO A 201 -22.91 2.73 -8.63
CA PRO A 201 -23.39 4.08 -8.31
C PRO A 201 -22.43 5.15 -8.82
N SER A 202 -22.96 6.24 -9.38
CA SER A 202 -22.16 7.31 -9.96
C SER A 202 -21.22 7.98 -8.94
N GLU A 203 -20.07 8.48 -9.40
CA GLU A 203 -19.12 9.24 -8.56
C GLU A 203 -19.78 10.48 -7.92
N GLU A 204 -20.79 11.07 -8.55
CA GLU A 204 -21.57 12.16 -7.98
C GLU A 204 -22.33 11.74 -6.72
N ALA A 205 -22.92 10.54 -6.71
CA ALA A 205 -23.54 10.00 -5.51
C ALA A 205 -22.51 9.72 -4.39
N ALA A 206 -21.31 9.27 -4.75
CA ALA A 206 -20.22 9.09 -3.81
C ALA A 206 -19.68 10.42 -3.28
N ALA A 207 -19.55 11.44 -4.14
CA ALA A 207 -19.09 12.78 -3.73
C ALA A 207 -20.12 13.50 -2.83
N LEU A 208 -21.41 13.40 -3.14
CA LEU A 208 -22.49 13.93 -2.28
C LEU A 208 -22.54 13.21 -0.93
N ALA A 209 -22.33 11.90 -0.91
CA ALA A 209 -22.25 11.13 0.32
C ALA A 209 -21.01 11.51 1.16
N GLN A 210 -19.88 11.83 0.52
CA GLN A 210 -18.68 12.37 1.19
C GLN A 210 -18.95 13.71 1.85
N ALA A 211 -19.56 14.66 1.14
CA ALA A 211 -19.85 15.99 1.66
C ALA A 211 -20.67 15.94 2.96
N GLY A 212 -21.65 15.04 3.06
CA GLY A 212 -22.41 14.83 4.29
C GLY A 212 -21.62 14.23 5.46
N GLY A 213 -20.56 13.46 5.16
CA GLY A 213 -19.68 12.87 6.20
C GLY A 213 -18.74 13.89 6.85
N TRP A 214 -18.29 14.91 6.12
CA TRP A 214 -17.42 15.97 6.64
C TRP A 214 -18.05 16.87 7.71
N GLN A 215 -19.36 16.86 7.86
CA GLN A 215 -20.05 17.61 8.91
C GLN A 215 -19.87 16.97 10.30
N ASP A 216 -19.63 15.66 10.38
CA ASP A 216 -19.39 14.98 11.65
C ASP A 216 -17.97 15.22 12.15
N LYS A 217 -17.86 15.73 13.39
CA LYS A 217 -16.58 15.97 14.06
C LYS A 217 -15.75 14.69 14.20
N ASN A 218 -16.37 13.56 14.46
CA ASN A 218 -15.66 12.28 14.65
C ASN A 218 -15.09 11.77 13.34
N VAL A 219 -15.82 11.92 12.22
CA VAL A 219 -15.34 11.56 10.88
C VAL A 219 -14.11 12.40 10.51
N ARG A 220 -14.17 13.72 10.74
CA ARG A 220 -13.02 14.61 10.50
C ARG A 220 -11.82 14.25 11.37
N MET A 221 -12.05 14.02 12.66
CA MET A 221 -10.97 13.63 13.58
C MET A 221 -10.34 12.29 13.17
N LEU A 222 -11.15 11.29 12.81
CA LEU A 222 -10.65 10.02 12.34
C LEU A 222 -9.89 10.15 11.01
N PHE A 223 -10.36 11.02 10.10
CA PHE A 223 -9.66 11.29 8.84
C PHE A 223 -8.27 11.90 9.10
N ILE A 224 -8.19 12.92 9.96
CA ILE A 224 -6.91 13.55 10.32
C ILE A 224 -6.00 12.53 11.01
N ALA A 225 -6.50 11.78 11.99
CA ALA A 225 -5.72 10.76 12.68
C ALA A 225 -5.22 9.68 11.71
N SER A 226 -6.08 9.18 10.82
CA SER A 226 -5.69 8.20 9.79
C SER A 226 -4.64 8.77 8.83
N THR A 227 -4.80 10.02 8.38
CA THR A 227 -3.81 10.70 7.54
C THR A 227 -2.45 10.76 8.24
N LEU A 228 -2.40 11.16 9.50
CA LEU A 228 -1.17 11.23 10.28
C LEU A 228 -0.54 9.85 10.51
N MET A 229 -1.33 8.81 10.75
CA MET A 229 -0.84 7.42 10.85
C MET A 229 -0.12 7.00 9.56
N TRP A 230 -0.74 7.23 8.42
CA TRP A 230 -0.16 6.88 7.11
C TRP A 230 1.01 7.78 6.74
N THR A 231 1.02 9.05 7.18
CA THR A 231 2.18 9.93 7.05
C THR A 231 3.38 9.35 7.79
N CYS A 232 3.22 8.98 9.07
CA CYS A 232 4.28 8.36 9.87
C CYS A 232 4.83 7.09 9.22
N ASN A 233 3.94 6.18 8.82
CA ASN A 233 4.33 4.93 8.19
C ASN A 233 5.10 5.15 6.86
N THR A 234 4.61 6.07 6.03
CA THR A 234 5.25 6.35 4.73
C THR A 234 6.59 7.06 4.91
N MET A 235 6.70 8.03 5.83
CA MET A 235 8.00 8.65 6.15
C MET A 235 9.01 7.60 6.58
N TYR A 236 8.62 6.65 7.42
CA TYR A 236 9.47 5.54 7.83
C TYR A 236 9.88 4.66 6.64
N ILE A 237 8.94 4.29 5.76
CA ILE A 237 9.24 3.44 4.59
C ILE A 237 10.24 4.13 3.64
N ILE A 238 10.11 5.44 3.43
CA ILE A 238 10.99 6.21 2.55
C ILE A 238 12.38 6.37 3.17
N ASP A 239 12.44 6.72 4.45
CA ASP A 239 13.68 7.14 5.11
C ASP A 239 14.51 5.94 5.62
N MET A 240 13.88 4.88 6.09
CA MET A 240 14.53 3.77 6.79
C MET A 240 15.66 3.11 5.98
N PRO A 241 15.54 2.81 4.68
CA PRO A 241 16.63 2.24 3.91
C PRO A 241 17.86 3.17 3.82
N LEU A 242 17.61 4.48 3.75
CA LEU A 242 18.66 5.49 3.70
C LEU A 242 19.33 5.65 5.06
N TRP A 243 18.55 5.78 6.12
CA TRP A 243 19.03 5.93 7.49
C TRP A 243 19.89 4.76 7.97
N ILE A 244 19.47 3.52 7.68
CA ILE A 244 20.21 2.30 8.05
C ILE A 244 21.62 2.34 7.47
N SER A 245 21.78 2.76 6.23
CA SER A 245 23.04 2.76 5.54
C SER A 245 23.91 3.98 5.83
N SER A 246 23.31 5.18 5.87
CA SER A 246 24.05 6.43 6.02
C SER A 246 24.41 6.73 7.47
N ASP A 247 23.46 6.60 8.40
CA ASP A 247 23.63 7.03 9.78
C ASP A 247 24.02 5.89 10.72
N LEU A 248 23.43 4.70 10.51
CA LEU A 248 23.71 3.55 11.39
C LEU A 248 24.89 2.69 10.92
N GLY A 249 25.32 2.82 9.66
CA GLY A 249 26.38 2.01 9.09
C GLY A 249 26.06 0.51 9.07
N LEU A 250 24.76 0.15 9.11
CA LEU A 250 24.29 -1.22 9.04
C LEU A 250 24.10 -1.67 7.58
N PRO A 251 24.17 -2.98 7.30
CA PRO A 251 23.99 -3.47 5.95
C PRO A 251 22.63 -3.10 5.35
N ASP A 252 22.58 -2.62 4.10
CA ASP A 252 21.37 -2.26 3.38
C ASP A 252 20.36 -3.39 3.30
N SER A 253 20.82 -4.64 3.25
CA SER A 253 19.96 -5.84 3.26
C SER A 253 19.06 -5.92 4.49
N LEU A 254 19.46 -5.26 5.60
CA LEU A 254 18.65 -5.19 6.80
C LEU A 254 17.32 -4.47 6.56
N ALA A 255 17.27 -3.45 5.69
CA ALA A 255 16.03 -2.77 5.34
C ALA A 255 14.98 -3.74 4.77
N GLY A 256 15.38 -4.61 3.85
CA GLY A 256 14.50 -5.64 3.32
C GLY A 256 14.04 -6.65 4.37
N ILE A 257 14.93 -7.05 5.27
CA ILE A 257 14.63 -7.98 6.37
C ILE A 257 13.62 -7.33 7.34
N LEU A 258 13.81 -6.07 7.70
CA LEU A 258 12.89 -5.34 8.59
C LEU A 258 11.49 -5.22 7.96
N MET A 259 11.41 -4.83 6.70
CA MET A 259 10.13 -4.72 5.98
C MET A 259 9.44 -6.07 5.84
N GLY A 260 10.16 -7.13 5.46
CA GLY A 260 9.61 -8.48 5.36
C GLY A 260 9.16 -9.03 6.71
N THR A 261 9.92 -8.76 7.79
CA THR A 261 9.55 -9.15 9.16
C THR A 261 8.28 -8.42 9.60
N ALA A 262 8.18 -7.11 9.37
CA ALA A 262 6.99 -6.33 9.68
C ALA A 262 5.76 -6.88 8.94
N ALA A 263 5.84 -7.05 7.61
CA ALA A 263 4.73 -7.55 6.80
C ALA A 263 4.34 -9.00 7.16
N GLY A 264 5.30 -9.85 7.51
CA GLY A 264 5.04 -11.21 7.99
C GLY A 264 4.30 -11.23 9.33
N LEU A 265 4.68 -10.36 10.27
CA LEU A 265 4.03 -10.22 11.57
C LEU A 265 2.68 -9.47 11.50
N GLU A 266 2.48 -8.64 10.47
CA GLU A 266 1.23 -7.92 10.22
C GLU A 266 0.06 -8.87 9.96
N ILE A 267 0.29 -9.98 9.26
CA ILE A 267 -0.75 -10.96 8.94
C ILE A 267 -1.41 -11.53 10.20
N PRO A 268 -0.69 -12.12 11.17
CA PRO A 268 -1.29 -12.57 12.41
C PRO A 268 -1.88 -11.41 13.23
N ALA A 269 -1.27 -10.21 13.22
CA ALA A 269 -1.81 -9.04 13.91
C ALA A 269 -3.18 -8.65 13.36
N MET A 270 -3.38 -8.63 12.04
CA MET A 270 -4.67 -8.37 11.40
C MET A 270 -5.72 -9.43 11.75
N ILE A 271 -5.35 -10.71 11.75
CA ILE A 271 -6.27 -11.81 12.10
C ILE A 271 -6.72 -11.68 13.55
N LEU A 272 -5.78 -11.47 14.47
CA LEU A 272 -6.09 -11.27 15.89
C LEU A 272 -6.94 -10.03 16.11
N ALA A 273 -6.65 -8.93 15.42
CA ALA A 273 -7.44 -7.71 15.47
C ALA A 273 -8.88 -7.97 15.03
N GLY A 274 -9.09 -8.66 13.91
CA GLY A 274 -10.43 -9.04 13.44
C GLY A 274 -11.19 -9.94 14.40
N TYR A 275 -10.50 -10.85 15.11
CA TYR A 275 -11.10 -11.71 16.13
C TYR A 275 -11.51 -10.93 17.39
N TYR A 276 -10.62 -10.09 17.88
CA TYR A 276 -10.81 -9.38 19.14
C TYR A 276 -11.62 -8.08 19.04
N VAL A 277 -11.83 -7.54 17.83
CA VAL A 277 -12.54 -6.27 17.64
C VAL A 277 -13.96 -6.27 18.21
N LYS A 278 -14.65 -7.40 18.14
CA LYS A 278 -16.01 -7.57 18.72
C LYS A 278 -16.01 -7.49 20.25
N ARG A 279 -14.90 -7.88 20.91
CA ARG A 279 -14.78 -7.89 22.37
C ARG A 279 -14.33 -6.54 22.94
N PHE A 280 -13.36 -5.89 22.28
CA PHE A 280 -12.71 -4.69 22.82
C PHE A 280 -13.23 -3.38 22.20
N GLY A 281 -13.93 -3.46 21.05
CA GLY A 281 -14.38 -2.30 20.29
C GLY A 281 -13.28 -1.70 19.40
N LYS A 282 -13.69 -1.02 18.35
CA LYS A 282 -12.76 -0.46 17.32
C LYS A 282 -11.89 0.64 17.88
N ARG A 283 -12.45 1.55 18.68
CA ARG A 283 -11.71 2.66 19.30
C ARG A 283 -10.53 2.17 20.15
N LYS A 284 -10.78 1.24 21.10
CA LYS A 284 -9.71 0.75 21.98
C LYS A 284 -8.61 0.04 21.20
N MET A 285 -8.99 -0.75 20.19
CA MET A 285 -8.04 -1.42 19.31
C MET A 285 -7.19 -0.43 18.50
N MET A 286 -7.81 0.61 17.94
CA MET A 286 -7.09 1.65 17.19
C MET A 286 -6.18 2.48 18.11
N VAL A 287 -6.62 2.81 19.33
CA VAL A 287 -5.76 3.49 20.31
C VAL A 287 -4.56 2.61 20.69
N ALA A 288 -4.78 1.31 20.92
CA ALA A 288 -3.69 0.36 21.19
C ALA A 288 -2.71 0.26 20.01
N ALA A 289 -3.23 0.25 18.77
CA ALA A 289 -2.41 0.25 17.56
C ALA A 289 -1.51 1.50 17.48
N VAL A 290 -2.10 2.69 17.69
CA VAL A 290 -1.32 3.94 17.65
C VAL A 290 -0.32 4.01 18.80
N ALA A 291 -0.67 3.51 20.01
CA ALA A 291 0.26 3.38 21.12
C ALA A 291 1.45 2.46 20.78
N ALA A 292 1.19 1.33 20.10
CA ALA A 292 2.26 0.49 19.56
C ALA A 292 3.13 1.25 18.55
N GLY A 293 2.52 2.07 17.67
CA GLY A 293 3.26 2.96 16.75
C GLY A 293 4.14 3.95 17.49
N VAL A 294 3.66 4.58 18.57
CA VAL A 294 4.46 5.48 19.41
C VAL A 294 5.66 4.73 20.00
N LEU A 295 5.45 3.52 20.54
CA LEU A 295 6.54 2.69 21.09
C LEU A 295 7.54 2.29 20.00
N PHE A 296 7.06 1.99 18.80
CA PHE A 296 7.91 1.69 17.65
C PHE A 296 8.80 2.87 17.29
N TYR A 297 8.23 4.05 17.05
CA TYR A 297 8.98 5.22 16.62
C TYR A 297 9.91 5.77 17.72
N ALA A 298 9.46 5.75 18.97
CA ALA A 298 10.34 6.07 20.11
C ALA A 298 11.48 5.06 20.25
N GLY A 299 11.19 3.78 20.03
CA GLY A 299 12.19 2.72 20.01
C GLY A 299 13.27 2.92 18.94
N LEU A 300 12.90 3.39 17.74
CA LEU A 300 13.87 3.70 16.68
C LEU A 300 14.84 4.83 17.05
N ILE A 301 14.40 5.79 17.87
CA ILE A 301 15.27 6.87 18.38
C ILE A 301 16.25 6.36 19.43
N LEU A 302 15.83 5.38 20.25
CA LEU A 302 16.60 4.91 21.40
C LEU A 302 17.51 3.74 21.08
N PHE A 303 17.14 2.89 20.12
CA PHE A 303 17.81 1.62 19.86
C PHE A 303 18.21 1.49 18.39
N HIS A 304 19.51 1.35 18.13
CA HIS A 304 20.09 1.33 16.79
C HIS A 304 20.70 -0.04 16.40
N GLY A 305 20.72 -1.00 17.32
CA GLY A 305 21.25 -2.33 17.06
C GLY A 305 20.33 -3.20 16.21
N ARG A 306 20.89 -4.05 15.34
CA ARG A 306 20.16 -4.96 14.44
C ARG A 306 19.05 -5.74 15.14
N THR A 307 19.36 -6.36 16.28
CA THR A 307 18.40 -7.17 17.04
C THR A 307 17.25 -6.33 17.60
N ALA A 308 17.56 -5.13 18.09
CA ALA A 308 16.55 -4.21 18.61
C ALA A 308 15.62 -3.71 17.47
N LEU A 309 16.17 -3.35 16.32
CA LEU A 309 15.38 -2.93 15.15
C LEU A 309 14.46 -4.05 14.68
N LEU A 310 14.89 -5.31 14.72
CA LEU A 310 14.04 -6.47 14.41
C LEU A 310 12.94 -6.67 15.46
N ALA A 311 13.26 -6.57 16.75
CA ALA A 311 12.27 -6.70 17.81
C ALA A 311 11.19 -5.60 17.74
N LEU A 312 11.58 -4.38 17.39
CA LEU A 312 10.68 -3.24 17.20
C LEU A 312 9.67 -3.48 16.06
N GLN A 313 9.96 -4.35 15.08
CA GLN A 313 9.00 -4.67 14.01
C GLN A 313 7.70 -5.33 14.54
N LEU A 314 7.72 -5.91 15.73
CA LEU A 314 6.50 -6.39 16.37
C LEU A 314 5.51 -5.25 16.65
N PHE A 315 6.00 -4.12 17.17
CA PHE A 315 5.16 -2.93 17.42
C PHE A 315 4.71 -2.29 16.11
N ASN A 316 5.58 -2.26 15.09
CA ASN A 316 5.22 -1.79 13.75
C ASN A 316 4.11 -2.65 13.13
N ALA A 317 4.24 -3.96 13.22
CA ALA A 317 3.25 -4.90 12.70
C ALA A 317 1.87 -4.78 13.40
N ILE A 318 1.86 -4.59 14.72
CA ILE A 318 0.63 -4.32 15.48
C ILE A 318 0.01 -3.00 15.02
N PHE A 319 0.84 -1.95 14.88
CA PHE A 319 0.40 -0.63 14.43
C PHE A 319 -0.28 -0.72 13.06
N ILE A 320 0.42 -1.20 12.04
CA ILE A 320 -0.08 -1.23 10.67
C ILE A 320 -1.18 -2.29 10.49
N GLY A 321 -1.01 -3.49 11.05
CA GLY A 321 -1.99 -4.57 10.93
C GLY A 321 -3.38 -4.20 11.46
N ILE A 322 -3.45 -3.51 12.60
CA ILE A 322 -4.72 -3.07 13.15
C ILE A 322 -5.30 -1.91 12.33
N ILE A 323 -4.49 -0.91 11.95
CA ILE A 323 -4.96 0.24 11.17
C ILE A 323 -5.50 -0.20 9.81
N ALA A 324 -4.77 -1.05 9.10
CA ALA A 324 -5.18 -1.56 7.80
C ALA A 324 -6.42 -2.47 7.91
N GLY A 325 -6.52 -3.27 8.98
CA GLY A 325 -7.62 -4.21 9.18
C GLY A 325 -8.91 -3.57 9.69
N ILE A 326 -8.81 -2.61 10.61
CA ILE A 326 -9.97 -2.04 11.32
C ILE A 326 -10.28 -0.60 10.88
N GLY A 327 -9.30 0.16 10.40
CA GLY A 327 -9.48 1.58 10.09
C GLY A 327 -10.66 1.85 9.17
N MET A 328 -10.75 1.15 8.03
CA MET A 328 -11.87 1.29 7.11
C MET A 328 -13.23 0.97 7.74
N LEU A 329 -13.29 -0.07 8.57
CA LEU A 329 -14.52 -0.47 9.27
C LEU A 329 -14.98 0.59 10.27
N TRP A 330 -14.06 1.29 10.89
CA TRP A 330 -14.41 2.36 11.83
C TRP A 330 -15.00 3.58 11.11
N PHE A 331 -14.47 3.95 9.95
CA PHE A 331 -15.11 4.95 9.07
C PHE A 331 -16.53 4.54 8.67
N GLN A 332 -16.74 3.27 8.33
CA GLN A 332 -18.06 2.76 7.93
C GLN A 332 -19.07 2.82 9.09
N ASP A 333 -18.65 2.56 10.32
CA ASP A 333 -19.53 2.67 11.50
C ASP A 333 -19.89 4.13 11.81
N LEU A 334 -18.94 5.06 11.65
CA LEU A 334 -19.21 6.50 11.82
C LEU A 334 -20.11 7.07 10.73
N MET A 335 -20.28 6.35 9.60
CA MET A 335 -21.07 6.77 8.45
C MET A 335 -22.11 5.69 8.04
N PRO A 336 -23.09 5.36 8.90
CA PRO A 336 -24.06 4.31 8.63
C PRO A 336 -24.85 4.61 7.35
N GLY A 337 -25.03 3.58 6.51
CA GLY A 337 -25.70 3.71 5.22
C GLY A 337 -24.85 4.34 4.09
N ARG A 338 -23.59 4.72 4.37
CA ARG A 338 -22.68 5.37 3.42
C ARG A 338 -21.34 4.64 3.30
N ALA A 339 -21.35 3.31 3.25
CA ALA A 339 -20.14 2.49 3.27
C ALA A 339 -19.15 2.83 2.13
N GLY A 340 -19.64 3.17 0.95
CA GLY A 340 -18.81 3.60 -0.19
C GLY A 340 -18.05 4.89 0.11
N ALA A 341 -18.74 5.92 0.62
CA ALA A 341 -18.12 7.20 1.00
C ALA A 341 -17.12 7.03 2.14
N ALA A 342 -17.43 6.20 3.13
CA ALA A 342 -16.53 5.87 4.24
C ALA A 342 -15.24 5.22 3.74
N THR A 343 -15.35 4.25 2.83
CA THR A 343 -14.20 3.59 2.19
C THR A 343 -13.35 4.59 1.40
N THR A 344 -13.99 5.49 0.67
CA THR A 344 -13.28 6.54 -0.09
C THR A 344 -12.56 7.51 0.84
N LEU A 345 -13.17 7.93 1.96
CA LEU A 345 -12.50 8.78 2.95
C LEU A 345 -11.27 8.07 3.57
N PHE A 346 -11.39 6.79 3.90
CA PHE A 346 -10.25 6.01 4.36
C PHE A 346 -9.12 5.97 3.31
N THR A 347 -9.43 5.66 2.05
CA THR A 347 -8.43 5.63 0.97
C THR A 347 -7.81 7.01 0.73
N ASN A 348 -8.61 8.08 0.77
CA ASN A 348 -8.12 9.44 0.64
C ASN A 348 -7.20 9.84 1.80
N SER A 349 -7.46 9.34 3.04
CA SER A 349 -6.54 9.57 4.17
C SER A 349 -5.18 8.91 3.94
N ILE A 350 -5.15 7.73 3.34
CA ILE A 350 -3.89 7.06 2.95
C ILE A 350 -3.13 7.91 1.94
N SER A 351 -3.81 8.31 0.85
CA SER A 351 -3.20 9.09 -0.23
C SER A 351 -2.67 10.44 0.26
N THR A 352 -3.45 11.13 1.09
CA THR A 352 -3.04 12.40 1.71
C THR A 352 -1.82 12.19 2.61
N GLY A 353 -1.80 11.10 3.36
CA GLY A 353 -0.67 10.72 4.20
C GLY A 353 0.61 10.50 3.39
N VAL A 354 0.54 9.81 2.25
CA VAL A 354 1.68 9.60 1.34
C VAL A 354 2.20 10.92 0.77
N ILE A 355 1.30 11.83 0.37
CA ILE A 355 1.68 13.15 -0.18
C ILE A 355 2.44 13.95 0.88
N LEU A 356 1.91 14.04 2.10
CA LEU A 356 2.54 14.77 3.21
C LEU A 356 3.88 14.14 3.58
N ALA A 357 3.93 12.82 3.65
CA ALA A 357 5.13 12.08 4.02
C ALA A 357 6.31 12.37 3.10
N GLY A 358 6.10 12.38 1.79
CA GLY A 358 7.16 12.64 0.81
C GLY A 358 7.81 14.01 1.01
N VAL A 359 7.00 15.07 1.07
CA VAL A 359 7.52 16.43 1.28
C VAL A 359 8.18 16.57 2.64
N MET A 360 7.55 16.07 3.72
CA MET A 360 8.07 16.22 5.08
C MET A 360 9.37 15.44 5.26
N GLN A 361 9.42 14.18 4.83
CA GLN A 361 10.62 13.35 4.93
C GLN A 361 11.77 14.01 4.16
N GLY A 362 11.52 14.40 2.90
CA GLY A 362 12.56 14.99 2.06
C GLY A 362 13.10 16.31 2.61
N ALA A 363 12.22 17.22 3.08
CA ALA A 363 12.61 18.50 3.66
C ALA A 363 13.38 18.32 4.98
N LEU A 364 12.90 17.46 5.88
CA LEU A 364 13.54 17.20 7.16
C LEU A 364 14.90 16.52 6.99
N SER A 365 14.96 15.46 6.20
CA SER A 365 16.19 14.73 5.97
C SER A 365 17.26 15.60 5.29
N GLN A 366 16.88 16.45 4.33
CA GLN A 366 17.78 17.38 3.65
C GLN A 366 18.33 18.47 4.59
N SER A 367 17.49 19.01 5.47
CA SER A 367 17.84 20.18 6.28
C SER A 367 18.47 19.82 7.62
N TYR A 368 18.04 18.72 8.23
CA TYR A 368 18.38 18.36 9.61
C TYR A 368 18.89 16.90 9.76
N GLY A 369 19.06 16.17 8.66
CA GLY A 369 19.49 14.77 8.66
C GLY A 369 18.38 13.77 8.99
N HIS A 370 18.66 12.48 8.80
CA HIS A 370 17.70 11.38 8.97
C HIS A 370 17.13 11.27 10.38
N ALA A 371 17.93 11.55 11.42
CA ALA A 371 17.47 11.52 12.81
C ALA A 371 16.25 12.42 13.07
N SER A 372 16.20 13.60 12.40
CA SER A 372 15.08 14.55 12.53
C SER A 372 13.74 13.97 12.05
N VAL A 373 13.78 13.08 11.08
CA VAL A 373 12.60 12.38 10.55
C VAL A 373 11.97 11.55 11.66
N TYR A 374 12.76 10.77 12.40
CA TYR A 374 12.27 9.89 13.47
C TYR A 374 11.72 10.67 14.67
N TRP A 375 12.38 11.76 15.07
CA TRP A 375 11.83 12.67 16.08
C TRP A 375 10.49 13.27 15.68
N THR A 376 10.37 13.68 14.42
CA THR A 376 9.11 14.23 13.87
C THR A 376 8.01 13.16 13.82
N ILE A 377 8.31 11.96 13.36
CA ILE A 377 7.35 10.85 13.32
C ILE A 377 6.89 10.49 14.75
N ALA A 378 7.79 10.44 15.71
CA ALA A 378 7.44 10.17 17.10
C ALA A 378 6.52 11.26 17.68
N ALA A 379 6.79 12.53 17.41
CA ALA A 379 5.92 13.63 17.81
C ALA A 379 4.53 13.56 17.16
N ILE A 380 4.47 13.32 15.84
CA ILE A 380 3.21 13.16 15.12
C ILE A 380 2.42 11.95 15.66
N SER A 381 3.09 10.84 15.98
CA SER A 381 2.42 9.66 16.51
C SER A 381 1.78 9.90 17.88
N LEU A 382 2.39 10.74 18.75
CA LEU A 382 1.79 11.17 20.01
C LEU A 382 0.54 12.02 19.80
N VAL A 383 0.60 13.00 18.87
CA VAL A 383 -0.56 13.79 18.48
C VAL A 383 -1.67 12.90 17.94
N THR A 384 -1.30 11.93 17.12
CA THR A 384 -2.23 10.96 16.55
C THR A 384 -2.89 10.10 17.62
N LEU A 385 -2.14 9.67 18.65
CA LEU A 385 -2.66 8.93 19.79
C LEU A 385 -3.73 9.75 20.53
N PHE A 386 -3.45 11.03 20.78
CA PHE A 386 -4.41 11.93 21.39
C PHE A 386 -5.68 12.09 20.54
N LEU A 387 -5.55 12.35 19.23
CA LEU A 387 -6.70 12.50 18.34
C LEU A 387 -7.53 11.22 18.27
N THR A 388 -6.90 10.07 18.10
CA THR A 388 -7.57 8.77 18.03
C THR A 388 -8.35 8.47 19.31
N SER A 389 -7.81 8.84 20.48
CA SER A 389 -8.48 8.66 21.77
C SER A 389 -9.73 9.53 21.95
N LYS A 390 -9.89 10.60 21.18
CA LYS A 390 -11.03 11.53 21.23
C LYS A 390 -12.15 11.18 20.24
N VAL A 391 -11.91 10.32 19.27
CA VAL A 391 -12.95 9.83 18.35
C VAL A 391 -13.96 9.00 19.12
N LYS A 392 -15.25 9.17 18.83
CA LYS A 392 -16.36 8.49 19.50
C LYS A 392 -16.26 6.97 19.29
N ASP A 393 -16.54 6.22 20.35
CA ASP A 393 -16.79 4.79 20.29
C ASP A 393 -18.26 4.55 19.88
N ILE A 394 -18.50 3.63 18.95
CA ILE A 394 -19.84 3.27 18.46
C ILE A 394 -20.06 1.80 18.64
#